data_33de8480014aa49654c4856351d253dd
#
_entry.id   33de8480014aa49654c4856351d253dd
#
_cell.length_a   1.000
_cell.length_b   1.000
_cell.length_c   1.000
_cell.angle_alpha   90.00
_cell.angle_beta   90.00
_cell.angle_gamma   90.00
#
_symmetry.space_group_name_H-M   'P 1'
#
loop_
_entity.id
_entity.type
_entity.pdbx_description
1 polymer ?
#
loop_
_entity_poly.entity_id
_entity_poly.type
_entity_poly.pdbx_seq_one_letter_code
_entity_poly.pdbx_strand_id
1 'polypeptide(L)'
;TIYEDITIPIEEYSSSEFQFKFETSEKRMLSTELEYQTGDFWTGKKKTLKSQISVKPFSGFNIQTEYENNQVELSGSNFNTELYNIELGVYPTPRTAIFSNVQYDNVSNAVGLFAKLQHTIRPGSDFFLVYTHNWMSLGDQIFDFDLITISKISSLKINYTLRL
;
A
#
# COMPACT_ATOMS: atom_id res chain seq x y z
N THR A 1 -0.21 -23.64 -8.17
CA THR A 1 0.35 -22.52 -8.94
C THR A 1 0.55 -21.36 -7.99
N ILE A 2 1.71 -20.74 -7.98
CA ILE A 2 2.04 -19.59 -7.10
C ILE A 2 1.98 -18.28 -7.88
N TYR A 3 2.47 -18.29 -9.11
CA TYR A 3 2.51 -17.16 -10.00
C TYR A 3 2.45 -17.67 -11.44
N GLU A 4 1.53 -17.15 -12.23
CA GLU A 4 1.27 -17.64 -13.60
C GLU A 4 1.17 -19.19 -13.65
N ASP A 5 2.02 -19.85 -14.41
CA ASP A 5 2.03 -21.31 -14.59
C ASP A 5 3.08 -22.05 -13.73
N ILE A 6 3.65 -21.38 -12.69
CA ILE A 6 4.68 -21.98 -11.85
C ILE A 6 4.07 -22.96 -10.87
N THR A 7 4.45 -24.24 -11.00
CA THR A 7 4.03 -25.33 -10.12
C THR A 7 5.18 -25.79 -9.25
N ILE A 8 4.99 -25.89 -7.95
CA ILE A 8 5.98 -26.39 -7.00
C ILE A 8 5.80 -27.90 -6.84
N PRO A 9 6.88 -28.71 -6.94
CA PRO A 9 6.84 -30.13 -6.61
C PRO A 9 6.40 -30.35 -5.16
N ILE A 10 5.80 -31.53 -4.89
CA ILE A 10 5.46 -31.94 -3.52
C ILE A 10 6.69 -32.66 -2.94
N GLU A 11 7.50 -31.95 -2.17
CA GLU A 11 8.73 -32.42 -1.55
C GLU A 11 8.87 -31.80 -0.15
N GLU A 12 9.81 -32.32 0.67
CA GLU A 12 10.20 -31.67 1.91
C GLU A 12 11.18 -30.52 1.61
N TYR A 13 10.84 -29.32 2.04
CA TYR A 13 11.67 -28.13 1.87
C TYR A 13 12.24 -27.69 3.23
N SER A 14 13.56 -27.51 3.29
CA SER A 14 14.23 -26.80 4.38
C SER A 14 14.50 -25.37 3.94
N SER A 15 14.15 -24.41 4.75
CA SER A 15 14.36 -23.00 4.42
C SER A 15 15.22 -22.32 5.48
N SER A 16 16.20 -21.55 5.03
CA SER A 16 16.99 -20.63 5.82
C SER A 16 16.71 -19.22 5.35
N GLU A 17 16.52 -18.30 6.28
CA GLU A 17 16.19 -16.93 5.98
C GLU A 17 17.04 -15.97 6.80
N PHE A 18 17.51 -14.92 6.18
CA PHE A 18 18.19 -13.79 6.82
C PHE A 18 17.32 -12.55 6.69
N GLN A 19 17.10 -11.86 7.81
CA GLN A 19 16.34 -10.62 7.87
C GLN A 19 17.18 -9.53 8.52
N PHE A 20 17.18 -8.36 7.91
CA PHE A 20 17.72 -7.13 8.47
C PHE A 20 16.63 -6.08 8.51
N LYS A 21 16.44 -5.47 9.68
CA LYS A 21 15.47 -4.39 9.88
C LYS A 21 16.15 -3.18 10.50
N PHE A 22 15.93 -2.01 9.91
CA PHE A 22 16.33 -0.72 10.43
C PHE A 22 15.10 0.18 10.53
N GLU A 23 14.90 0.79 11.68
CA GLU A 23 13.79 1.72 11.88
C GLU A 23 14.22 2.93 12.71
N THR A 24 13.63 4.06 12.41
CA THR A 24 13.74 5.28 13.21
C THR A 24 12.44 5.54 13.95
N SER A 25 12.49 6.32 15.03
CA SER A 25 11.29 6.62 15.82
C SER A 25 10.24 7.34 14.99
N GLU A 26 9.02 6.81 14.94
CA GLU A 26 7.85 7.40 14.29
C GLU A 26 7.39 8.75 14.88
N LYS A 27 7.92 9.11 16.07
CA LYS A 27 7.65 10.40 16.71
C LYS A 27 8.38 11.57 16.04
N ARG A 28 9.36 11.29 15.20
CA ARG A 28 10.12 12.32 14.49
C ARG A 28 9.31 12.89 13.33
N MET A 29 9.65 14.10 12.92
CA MET A 29 9.09 14.74 11.73
C MET A 29 9.35 13.90 10.47
N LEU A 30 10.52 13.27 10.39
CA LEU A 30 10.91 12.30 9.37
C LEU A 30 11.22 10.97 10.05
N SER A 31 10.53 9.92 9.67
CA SER A 31 10.83 8.55 10.07
C SER A 31 10.96 7.65 8.86
N THR A 32 11.81 6.64 8.98
CA THR A 32 12.04 5.64 7.94
C THR A 32 12.12 4.26 8.55
N GLU A 33 11.62 3.29 7.83
CA GLU A 33 11.79 1.86 8.08
C GLU A 33 12.35 1.22 6.82
N LEU A 34 13.34 0.37 6.97
CA LEU A 34 13.95 -0.42 5.91
C LEU A 34 14.04 -1.86 6.39
N GLU A 35 13.49 -2.77 5.64
CA GLU A 35 13.54 -4.20 5.88
C GLU A 35 14.09 -4.90 4.64
N TYR A 36 15.12 -5.70 4.84
CA TYR A 36 15.67 -6.57 3.81
C TYR A 36 15.63 -8.01 4.29
N GLN A 37 15.05 -8.88 3.49
CA GLN A 37 14.89 -10.30 3.77
C GLN A 37 15.41 -11.10 2.59
N THR A 38 16.19 -12.13 2.85
CA THR A 38 16.68 -13.03 1.81
C THR A 38 16.79 -14.44 2.35
N GLY A 39 16.43 -15.42 1.55
CA GLY A 39 16.48 -16.80 1.98
C GLY A 39 16.02 -17.79 0.92
N ASP A 40 15.94 -19.03 1.36
CA ASP A 40 15.44 -20.11 0.53
C ASP A 40 13.91 -19.96 0.35
N PHE A 41 13.44 -20.21 -0.85
CA PHE A 41 12.03 -20.15 -1.20
C PHE A 41 11.68 -21.32 -2.13
N TRP A 42 11.11 -22.37 -1.57
CA TRP A 42 10.82 -23.63 -2.27
C TRP A 42 12.05 -24.19 -2.98
N THR A 43 12.05 -24.24 -4.32
CA THR A 43 13.15 -24.75 -5.15
C THR A 43 14.21 -23.71 -5.49
N GLY A 44 14.14 -22.52 -4.89
CA GLY A 44 15.00 -21.41 -5.24
C GLY A 44 15.23 -20.43 -4.10
N LYS A 45 15.28 -19.14 -4.42
CA LYS A 45 15.55 -18.06 -3.46
C LYS A 45 14.58 -16.92 -3.63
N LYS A 46 14.30 -16.22 -2.51
CA LYS A 46 13.52 -14.98 -2.47
C LYS A 46 14.36 -13.88 -1.82
N LYS A 47 14.29 -12.69 -2.39
CA LYS A 47 14.77 -11.46 -1.80
C LYS A 47 13.59 -10.49 -1.69
N THR A 48 13.38 -9.93 -0.52
CA THR A 48 12.36 -8.92 -0.28
C THR A 48 13.01 -7.66 0.25
N LEU A 49 12.71 -6.54 -0.37
CA LEU A 49 13.07 -5.21 0.12
C LEU A 49 11.78 -4.45 0.40
N LYS A 50 11.62 -4.00 1.66
CA LYS A 50 10.54 -3.08 2.06
C LYS A 50 11.15 -1.79 2.53
N SER A 51 10.60 -0.68 2.11
CA SER A 51 11.03 0.66 2.50
C SER A 51 9.81 1.51 2.78
N GLN A 52 9.79 2.14 3.94
CA GLN A 52 8.75 3.08 4.33
C GLN A 52 9.40 4.40 4.75
N ILE A 53 8.84 5.50 4.26
CA ILE A 53 9.22 6.86 4.65
C ILE A 53 7.95 7.59 5.08
N SER A 54 7.97 8.17 6.28
CA SER A 54 6.87 8.97 6.80
C SER A 54 7.35 10.37 7.14
N VAL A 55 6.60 11.38 6.71
CA VAL A 55 6.89 12.80 6.90
C VAL A 55 5.69 13.46 7.59
N LYS A 56 5.96 14.04 8.78
CA LYS A 56 4.98 14.76 9.63
C LYS A 56 5.51 16.18 9.89
N PRO A 57 5.46 17.10 8.91
CA PRO A 57 6.13 18.41 9.01
C PRO A 57 5.50 19.33 10.07
N PHE A 58 4.22 19.14 10.34
CA PHE A 58 3.47 19.87 11.37
C PHE A 58 2.29 19.04 11.87
N SER A 59 1.72 19.46 12.98
CA SER A 59 0.54 18.79 13.55
C SER A 59 -0.63 18.80 12.56
N GLY A 60 -1.28 17.65 12.40
CA GLY A 60 -2.42 17.49 11.51
C GLY A 60 -2.07 17.21 10.04
N PHE A 61 -0.80 16.94 9.72
CA PHE A 61 -0.39 16.51 8.40
C PHE A 61 0.54 15.28 8.49
N ASN A 62 0.28 14.28 7.68
CA ASN A 62 1.09 13.08 7.54
C ASN A 62 1.09 12.64 6.08
N ILE A 63 2.27 12.35 5.55
CA ILE A 63 2.45 11.63 4.29
C ILE A 63 3.36 10.45 4.53
N GLN A 64 2.99 9.29 4.00
CA GLN A 64 3.75 8.06 4.11
C GLN A 64 3.87 7.43 2.73
N THR A 65 5.06 6.97 2.40
CA THR A 65 5.33 6.22 1.17
C THR A 65 5.88 4.86 1.54
N GLU A 66 5.39 3.83 0.90
CA GLU A 66 5.86 2.46 1.04
C GLU A 66 6.23 1.91 -0.33
N TYR A 67 7.32 1.18 -0.35
CA TYR A 67 7.78 0.41 -1.49
C TYR A 67 8.11 -1.00 -1.04
N GLU A 68 7.58 -1.99 -1.71
CA GLU A 68 7.92 -3.39 -1.53
C GLU A 68 8.34 -3.99 -2.87
N ASN A 69 9.50 -4.64 -2.87
CA ASN A 69 10.01 -5.39 -4.02
C ASN A 69 10.31 -6.82 -3.59
N ASN A 70 9.76 -7.78 -4.31
CA ASN A 70 10.05 -9.21 -4.12
C ASN A 70 10.64 -9.77 -5.40
N GLN A 71 11.89 -10.18 -5.34
CA GLN A 71 12.59 -10.91 -6.38
C GLN A 71 12.58 -12.39 -6.05
N VAL A 72 11.98 -13.19 -6.89
CA VAL A 72 11.87 -14.64 -6.71
C VAL A 72 12.58 -15.34 -7.86
N GLU A 73 13.55 -16.16 -7.52
CA GLU A 73 14.33 -17.00 -8.43
C GLU A 73 14.00 -18.46 -8.11
N LEU A 74 13.25 -19.14 -8.99
CA LEU A 74 12.93 -20.57 -8.87
C LEU A 74 13.64 -21.37 -9.94
N SER A 75 13.75 -22.69 -9.75
CA SER A 75 14.29 -23.60 -10.79
C SER A 75 13.39 -23.56 -12.03
N GLY A 76 13.80 -22.73 -13.02
CA GLY A 76 13.11 -22.60 -14.31
C GLY A 76 12.26 -21.35 -14.49
N SER A 77 12.13 -20.48 -13.50
CA SER A 77 11.41 -19.22 -13.65
C SER A 77 11.85 -18.15 -12.64
N ASN A 78 11.94 -16.91 -13.10
CA ASN A 78 12.24 -15.76 -12.26
C ASN A 78 11.13 -14.73 -12.44
N PHE A 79 10.67 -14.15 -11.35
CA PHE A 79 9.71 -13.05 -11.40
C PHE A 79 9.99 -11.99 -10.33
N ASN A 80 9.50 -10.79 -10.59
CA ASN A 80 9.65 -9.65 -9.71
C ASN A 80 8.26 -9.03 -9.45
N THR A 81 7.94 -8.80 -8.19
CA THR A 81 6.72 -8.09 -7.81
C THR A 81 7.07 -6.78 -7.13
N GLU A 82 6.40 -5.71 -7.50
CA GLU A 82 6.59 -4.37 -6.96
C GLU A 82 5.25 -3.77 -6.53
N LEU A 83 5.24 -3.24 -5.33
CA LEU A 83 4.12 -2.52 -4.75
C LEU A 83 4.57 -1.13 -4.33
N TYR A 84 3.87 -0.12 -4.78
CA TYR A 84 4.05 1.27 -4.35
C TYR A 84 2.78 1.73 -3.67
N ASN A 85 2.91 2.32 -2.50
CA ASN A 85 1.80 2.86 -1.74
C ASN A 85 2.13 4.26 -1.23
N ILE A 86 1.20 5.20 -1.39
CA ILE A 86 1.32 6.56 -0.89
C ILE A 86 0.06 6.87 -0.10
N GLU A 87 0.23 7.20 1.17
CA GLU A 87 -0.83 7.62 2.07
C GLU A 87 -0.68 9.09 2.44
N LEU A 88 -1.79 9.80 2.43
CA LEU A 88 -1.90 11.18 2.85
C LEU A 88 -2.97 11.31 3.93
N GLY A 89 -2.60 11.86 5.08
CA GLY A 89 -3.51 12.23 6.15
C GLY A 89 -3.46 13.73 6.41
N VAL A 90 -4.61 14.39 6.35
CA VAL A 90 -4.75 15.83 6.67
C VAL A 90 -5.86 15.99 7.69
N TYR A 91 -5.54 16.62 8.81
CA TYR A 91 -6.43 16.83 9.95
C TYR A 91 -6.53 18.33 10.27
N PRO A 92 -7.28 19.11 9.45
CA PRO A 92 -7.35 20.58 9.59
C PRO A 92 -7.93 21.02 10.93
N THR A 93 -8.81 20.20 11.51
CA THR A 93 -9.40 20.40 12.83
C THR A 93 -9.56 19.06 13.55
N PRO A 94 -9.76 19.02 14.86
CA PRO A 94 -10.08 17.79 15.59
C PRO A 94 -11.37 17.08 15.12
N ARG A 95 -12.19 17.75 14.33
CA ARG A 95 -13.46 17.23 13.80
C ARG A 95 -13.42 16.85 12.33
N THR A 96 -12.32 17.16 11.63
CA THR A 96 -12.21 16.96 10.19
C THR A 96 -10.96 16.15 9.88
N ALA A 97 -11.15 15.04 9.19
CA ALA A 97 -10.08 14.19 8.70
C ALA A 97 -10.23 13.96 7.20
N ILE A 98 -9.16 14.14 6.46
CA ILE A 98 -9.03 13.78 5.06
C ILE A 98 -7.96 12.71 4.97
N PHE A 99 -8.27 11.61 4.37
CA PHE A 99 -7.35 10.51 4.13
C PHE A 99 -7.38 10.16 2.65
N SER A 100 -6.21 9.93 2.07
CA SER A 100 -6.08 9.42 0.71
C SER A 100 -4.99 8.36 0.66
N ASN A 101 -5.21 7.35 -0.15
CA ASN A 101 -4.27 6.28 -0.43
C ASN A 101 -4.21 6.06 -1.94
N VAL A 102 -3.01 5.99 -2.49
CA VAL A 102 -2.74 5.62 -3.87
C VAL A 102 -1.80 4.44 -3.87
N GLN A 103 -2.21 3.37 -4.54
CA GLN A 103 -1.44 2.13 -4.64
C GLN A 103 -1.25 1.74 -6.10
N TYR A 104 -0.05 1.29 -6.44
CA TYR A 104 0.28 0.65 -7.71
C TYR A 104 0.89 -0.74 -7.47
N ASP A 105 0.45 -1.70 -8.26
CA ASP A 105 0.91 -3.09 -8.26
C ASP A 105 1.30 -3.47 -9.71
N ASN A 106 2.56 -3.87 -9.90
CA ASN A 106 3.07 -4.24 -11.22
C ASN A 106 2.58 -5.60 -11.73
N VAL A 107 2.08 -6.46 -10.85
CA VAL A 107 1.58 -7.78 -11.25
C VAL A 107 0.22 -7.65 -11.93
N SER A 108 -0.68 -6.87 -11.33
CA SER A 108 -1.99 -6.57 -11.90
C SER A 108 -1.98 -5.38 -12.86
N ASN A 109 -0.86 -4.63 -12.95
CA ASN A 109 -0.76 -3.32 -13.61
C ASN A 109 -1.89 -2.37 -13.19
N ALA A 110 -2.32 -2.47 -11.93
CA ALA A 110 -3.44 -1.72 -11.41
C ALA A 110 -2.98 -0.53 -10.56
N VAL A 111 -3.62 0.61 -10.79
CA VAL A 111 -3.52 1.80 -9.93
C VAL A 111 -4.84 1.96 -9.19
N GLY A 112 -4.78 2.02 -7.87
CA GLY A 112 -5.93 2.27 -7.01
C GLY A 112 -5.82 3.61 -6.30
N LEU A 113 -6.88 4.40 -6.31
CA LEU A 113 -7.04 5.60 -5.48
C LEU A 113 -8.22 5.39 -4.54
N PHE A 114 -7.98 5.59 -3.26
CA PHE A 114 -9.00 5.73 -2.23
C PHE A 114 -8.87 7.10 -1.59
N ALA A 115 -9.98 7.82 -1.45
CA ALA A 115 -10.03 9.09 -0.72
C ALA A 115 -11.24 9.13 0.19
N LYS A 116 -11.06 9.60 1.42
CA LYS A 116 -12.11 9.72 2.43
C LYS A 116 -12.03 11.08 3.11
N LEU A 117 -13.15 11.80 3.12
CA LEU A 117 -13.39 12.93 4.00
C LEU A 117 -14.35 12.51 5.11
N GLN A 118 -13.97 12.78 6.34
CA GLN A 118 -14.82 12.63 7.52
C GLN A 118 -14.95 13.96 8.24
N HIS A 119 -16.17 14.32 8.61
CA HIS A 119 -16.42 15.49 9.43
C HIS A 119 -17.43 15.17 10.53
N THR A 120 -17.02 15.39 11.79
CA THR A 120 -17.88 15.23 12.96
C THR A 120 -18.64 16.53 13.21
N ILE A 121 -19.94 16.53 12.93
CA ILE A 121 -20.84 17.69 13.12
C ILE A 121 -21.01 17.94 14.61
N ARG A 122 -21.29 16.89 15.37
CA ARG A 122 -21.38 16.84 16.83
C ARG A 122 -21.11 15.41 17.32
N PRO A 123 -20.79 15.17 18.60
CA PRO A 123 -20.57 13.84 19.11
C PRO A 123 -21.70 12.86 18.75
N GLY A 124 -21.33 11.79 18.01
CA GLY A 124 -22.25 10.78 17.48
C GLY A 124 -22.96 11.14 16.17
N SER A 125 -22.61 12.26 15.55
CA SER A 125 -23.16 12.65 14.23
C SER A 125 -22.03 12.98 13.27
N ASP A 126 -21.84 12.14 12.27
CA ASP A 126 -20.72 12.20 11.35
C ASP A 126 -21.18 12.21 9.90
N PHE A 127 -20.46 12.95 9.10
CA PHE A 127 -20.54 12.98 7.65
C PHE A 127 -19.31 12.30 7.05
N PHE A 128 -19.50 11.43 6.06
CA PHE A 128 -18.44 10.76 5.32
C PHE A 128 -18.67 10.93 3.82
N LEU A 129 -17.63 11.31 3.12
CA LEU A 129 -17.54 11.23 1.68
C LEU A 129 -16.39 10.29 1.33
N VAL A 130 -16.67 9.27 0.54
CA VAL A 130 -15.68 8.29 0.09
C VAL A 130 -15.66 8.27 -1.42
N TYR A 131 -14.46 8.28 -1.98
CA TYR A 131 -14.21 8.16 -3.39
C TYR A 131 -13.16 7.06 -3.63
N THR A 132 -13.47 6.15 -4.54
CA THR A 132 -12.56 5.10 -4.99
C THR A 132 -12.49 5.11 -6.50
N HIS A 133 -11.29 5.01 -7.05
CA HIS A 133 -11.08 4.92 -8.48
C HIS A 133 -9.94 3.94 -8.76
N ASN A 134 -10.19 2.98 -9.63
CA ASN A 134 -9.21 1.99 -10.04
C ASN A 134 -9.00 2.10 -11.54
N TRP A 135 -7.74 2.06 -11.92
CA TRP A 135 -7.28 2.05 -13.31
C TRP A 135 -6.41 0.84 -13.56
N MET A 136 -6.32 0.44 -14.81
CA MET A 136 -5.28 -0.44 -15.34
C MET A 136 -4.32 0.39 -16.15
N SER A 137 -3.02 0.25 -15.91
CA SER A 137 -1.97 0.82 -16.77
C SER A 137 -1.77 -0.07 -17.99
N LEU A 138 -1.72 0.52 -19.16
CA LEU A 138 -1.38 -0.16 -20.42
C LEU A 138 0.11 -0.06 -20.76
N GLY A 139 0.84 0.80 -20.05
CA GLY A 139 2.27 1.01 -20.23
C GLY A 139 3.12 0.03 -19.44
N ASP A 140 4.33 -0.25 -19.92
CA ASP A 140 5.31 -1.13 -19.27
C ASP A 140 6.09 -0.40 -18.15
N GLN A 141 5.83 0.89 -17.90
CA GLN A 141 6.55 1.70 -16.91
C GLN A 141 5.60 2.36 -15.93
N ILE A 142 6.03 2.48 -14.68
CA ILE A 142 5.29 3.04 -13.53
C ILE A 142 4.75 4.47 -13.80
N PHE A 143 5.42 5.25 -14.65
CA PHE A 143 5.05 6.62 -15.00
C PHE A 143 4.46 6.77 -16.41
N ASP A 144 4.07 5.66 -17.04
CA ASP A 144 3.32 5.70 -18.28
C ASP A 144 1.84 5.86 -17.94
N PHE A 145 1.32 7.08 -18.11
CA PHE A 145 -0.04 7.47 -17.73
C PHE A 145 -1.12 7.06 -18.73
N ASP A 146 -0.87 6.04 -19.54
CA ASP A 146 -1.94 5.46 -20.38
C ASP A 146 -2.83 4.57 -19.48
N LEU A 147 -3.80 5.21 -18.80
CA LEU A 147 -4.64 4.60 -17.78
C LEU A 147 -6.06 4.38 -18.31
N ILE A 148 -6.52 3.13 -18.24
CA ILE A 148 -7.94 2.80 -18.50
C ILE A 148 -8.67 2.65 -17.18
N THR A 149 -9.78 3.35 -17.01
CA THR A 149 -10.64 3.23 -15.83
C THR A 149 -11.29 1.85 -15.78
N ILE A 150 -11.05 1.12 -14.68
CA ILE A 150 -11.71 -0.16 -14.38
C ILE A 150 -12.99 0.10 -13.58
N SER A 151 -12.91 0.93 -12.54
CA SER A 151 -14.06 1.23 -11.69
C SER A 151 -13.93 2.61 -11.05
N LYS A 152 -15.09 3.23 -10.79
CA LYS A 152 -15.20 4.52 -10.12
C LYS A 152 -16.44 4.53 -9.24
N ILE A 153 -16.24 4.75 -7.94
CA ILE A 153 -17.31 4.72 -6.95
C ILE A 153 -17.21 5.95 -6.07
N SER A 154 -18.35 6.61 -5.85
CA SER A 154 -18.50 7.67 -4.86
C SER A 154 -19.59 7.31 -3.90
N SER A 155 -19.36 7.45 -2.60
CA SER A 155 -20.31 7.13 -1.55
C SER A 155 -20.39 8.27 -0.55
N LEU A 156 -21.63 8.62 -0.18
CA LEU A 156 -21.96 9.59 0.86
C LEU A 156 -22.67 8.87 2.00
N LYS A 157 -22.19 9.03 3.23
CA LYS A 157 -22.83 8.49 4.43
C LYS A 157 -23.00 9.59 5.47
N ILE A 158 -24.19 9.69 6.04
CA ILE A 158 -24.51 10.58 7.15
C ILE A 158 -25.03 9.75 8.31
N ASN A 159 -24.33 9.77 9.42
CA ASN A 159 -24.82 9.25 10.68
C ASN A 159 -25.33 10.40 11.52
N TYR A 160 -26.51 10.27 12.11
CA TYR A 160 -27.10 11.29 12.97
C TYR A 160 -27.68 10.68 14.23
N THR A 161 -27.20 11.14 15.39
CA THR A 161 -27.70 10.69 16.70
C THR A 161 -28.61 11.72 17.29
N LEU A 162 -29.88 11.35 17.50
CA LEU A 162 -30.84 12.11 18.28
C LEU A 162 -30.65 11.73 19.76
N ARG A 163 -30.38 12.71 20.60
CA ARG A 163 -30.48 12.58 22.05
C ARG A 163 -31.79 13.22 22.49
N LEU A 164 -32.72 12.40 22.95
CA LEU A 164 -33.96 12.81 23.58
C LEU A 164 -33.69 13.08 25.06
#